data_20a9381106ec510fc8daeba1ddb70577
#
_entry.id   20a9381106ec510fc8daeba1ddb70577
#
_cell.length_a   1.000
_cell.length_b   1.000
_cell.length_c   1.000
_cell.angle_alpha   90.00
_cell.angle_beta   90.00
_cell.angle_gamma   90.00
#
_symmetry.space_group_name_H-M   'P 1'
#
loop_
_entity.id
_entity.type
_entity.pdbx_description
1 polymer ?
#
loop_
_entity_poly.entity_id
_entity_poly.type
_entity_poly.pdbx_seq_one_letter_code
_entity_poly.pdbx_strand_id
1 'polypeptide(L)'
;MRLIYLQLDYRGRKDRVYHYVDNHGRDFMVGAHGRGYQVLDPSLPVPHARISSGWGWRTQPVLGGDEFHQGIDYAAPTGTPVRATMDGVVDISGWRGEYGRMVEIRHSGELSTRYGHLSAFAAHVRLGSHVHRGETIGYVGSTGLSTGPHLYYEIWEHGKRINPLVHRRLMVTAHLNSHERRRFFAYVSHIAAAS
;
A
#
# COMPACT_ATOMS: atom_id res chain seq x y z
N MET A 1 4.91 -24.36 -0.16
CA MET A 1 3.75 -23.51 0.19
C MET A 1 3.24 -23.97 1.55
N ARG A 2 3.21 -23.09 2.54
CA ARG A 2 2.84 -23.45 3.92
C ARG A 2 1.47 -22.84 4.20
N LEU A 3 0.40 -23.66 4.26
CA LEU A 3 -0.89 -23.20 4.71
C LEU A 3 -0.98 -23.31 6.22
N ILE A 4 -1.35 -22.23 6.89
CA ILE A 4 -1.74 -22.21 8.27
C ILE A 4 -3.23 -21.90 8.27
N TYR A 5 -4.05 -22.67 8.97
CA TYR A 5 -5.44 -22.32 9.17
C TYR A 5 -5.70 -22.03 10.65
N LEU A 6 -6.61 -21.09 10.91
CA LEU A 6 -7.15 -20.81 12.22
C LEU A 6 -8.60 -21.29 12.24
N GLN A 7 -8.96 -22.12 13.22
CA GLN A 7 -10.34 -22.48 13.45
C GLN A 7 -10.89 -21.62 14.62
N LEU A 8 -11.96 -20.90 14.34
CA LEU A 8 -12.69 -20.10 15.33
C LEU A 8 -13.99 -20.82 15.68
N ASP A 9 -14.11 -21.23 16.94
CA ASP A 9 -15.35 -21.82 17.49
C ASP A 9 -16.08 -20.71 18.26
N TYR A 10 -17.21 -20.24 17.69
CA TYR A 10 -18.02 -19.20 18.32
C TYR A 10 -19.50 -19.55 18.24
N ARG A 11 -20.17 -19.66 19.37
CA ARG A 11 -21.61 -19.97 19.48
C ARG A 11 -22.04 -21.21 18.67
N GLY A 12 -21.25 -22.28 18.70
CA GLY A 12 -21.54 -23.52 17.99
C GLY A 12 -21.28 -23.49 16.49
N ARG A 13 -20.73 -22.39 15.96
CA ARG A 13 -20.25 -22.29 14.57
C ARG A 13 -18.73 -22.46 14.55
N LYS A 14 -18.28 -23.30 13.61
CA LYS A 14 -16.85 -23.50 13.33
C LYS A 14 -16.51 -22.78 12.03
N ASP A 15 -15.87 -21.63 12.14
CA ASP A 15 -15.34 -20.92 10.98
C ASP A 15 -13.84 -21.21 10.83
N ARG A 16 -13.44 -21.59 9.63
CA ARG A 16 -12.04 -21.80 9.28
C ARG A 16 -11.57 -20.69 8.38
N VAL A 17 -10.47 -20.06 8.78
CA VAL A 17 -9.76 -19.05 8.01
C VAL A 17 -8.38 -19.60 7.65
N TYR A 18 -8.06 -19.57 6.38
CA TYR A 18 -6.83 -20.13 5.83
C TYR A 18 -5.91 -18.99 5.42
N HIS A 19 -4.66 -19.07 5.85
CA HIS A 19 -3.59 -18.24 5.33
C HIS A 19 -3.13 -18.83 4.00
N TYR A 20 -3.30 -18.11 2.91
CA TYR A 20 -3.02 -18.56 1.56
C TYR A 20 -2.10 -17.57 0.85
N VAL A 21 -0.98 -18.05 0.32
CA VAL A 21 -0.08 -17.27 -0.52
C VAL A 21 -0.17 -17.81 -1.95
N ASP A 22 -0.49 -16.95 -2.90
CA ASP A 22 -0.60 -17.33 -4.30
C ASP A 22 0.78 -17.45 -4.99
N ASN A 23 0.78 -17.80 -6.28
CA ASN A 23 2.02 -17.94 -7.05
C ASN A 23 2.76 -16.62 -7.34
N HIS A 24 2.09 -15.49 -7.12
CA HIS A 24 2.66 -14.17 -7.26
C HIS A 24 3.17 -13.62 -5.91
N GLY A 25 3.13 -14.45 -4.85
CA GLY A 25 3.53 -14.05 -3.50
C GLY A 25 2.51 -13.15 -2.79
N ARG A 26 1.27 -13.04 -3.32
CA ARG A 26 0.21 -12.28 -2.67
C ARG A 26 -0.35 -13.07 -1.50
N ASP A 27 -0.49 -12.42 -0.38
CA ASP A 27 -0.88 -12.99 0.90
C ASP A 27 -2.37 -12.75 1.19
N PHE A 28 -3.10 -13.81 1.53
CA PHE A 28 -4.53 -13.76 1.76
C PHE A 28 -4.93 -14.49 3.06
N MET A 29 -5.93 -13.95 3.73
CA MET A 29 -6.68 -14.61 4.78
C MET A 29 -8.06 -14.98 4.21
N VAL A 30 -8.29 -16.25 3.90
CA VAL A 30 -9.46 -16.71 3.14
C VAL A 30 -10.32 -17.64 3.98
N GLY A 31 -11.60 -17.33 4.10
CA GLY A 31 -12.59 -18.22 4.71
C GLY A 31 -12.95 -19.42 3.84
N ALA A 32 -13.62 -20.40 4.43
CA ALA A 32 -14.03 -21.65 3.76
C ALA A 32 -14.87 -21.44 2.48
N HIS A 33 -15.45 -20.24 2.30
CA HIS A 33 -16.26 -19.91 1.12
C HIS A 33 -15.48 -19.16 0.02
N GLY A 34 -14.15 -19.02 0.17
CA GLY A 34 -13.29 -18.31 -0.80
C GLY A 34 -13.41 -16.79 -0.76
N ARG A 35 -14.04 -16.25 0.28
CA ARG A 35 -14.06 -14.82 0.59
C ARG A 35 -13.07 -14.52 1.70
N GLY A 36 -12.41 -13.40 1.65
CA GLY A 36 -11.43 -13.06 2.67
C GLY A 36 -10.81 -11.69 2.47
N TYR A 37 -9.62 -11.57 2.99
CA TYR A 37 -8.83 -10.35 2.94
C TYR A 37 -7.48 -10.64 2.29
N GLN A 38 -7.03 -9.76 1.41
CA GLN A 38 -5.64 -9.71 1.02
C GLN A 38 -4.87 -8.96 2.11
N VAL A 39 -3.79 -9.57 2.58
CA VAL A 39 -2.87 -8.91 3.50
C VAL A 39 -1.86 -8.14 2.65
N LEU A 40 -1.85 -6.84 2.79
CA LEU A 40 -0.90 -5.95 2.15
C LEU A 40 0.14 -5.51 3.18
N ASP A 41 1.40 -5.71 2.86
CA ASP A 41 2.54 -5.28 3.68
C ASP A 41 3.32 -4.21 2.89
N PRO A 42 3.02 -2.92 3.12
CA PRO A 42 3.66 -1.84 2.37
C PRO A 42 5.17 -1.83 2.58
N SER A 43 5.92 -1.81 1.49
CA SER A 43 7.36 -1.57 1.54
C SER A 43 7.66 -0.09 1.78
N LEU A 44 8.89 0.25 2.17
CA LEU A 44 9.29 1.65 2.31
C LEU A 44 9.38 2.31 0.92
N PRO A 45 8.75 3.50 0.74
CA PRO A 45 8.76 4.20 -0.56
C PRO A 45 10.15 4.73 -0.93
N VAL A 46 10.97 5.06 0.08
CA VAL A 46 12.38 5.44 -0.10
C VAL A 46 13.20 4.65 0.91
N PRO A 47 13.80 3.50 0.53
CA PRO A 47 14.60 2.69 1.42
C PRO A 47 15.75 3.49 2.05
N HIS A 48 15.98 3.28 3.34
CA HIS A 48 17.03 3.94 4.14
C HIS A 48 16.87 5.45 4.34
N ALA A 49 15.83 6.09 3.82
CA ALA A 49 15.56 7.50 4.09
C ALA A 49 15.13 7.71 5.55
N ARG A 50 15.60 8.81 6.14
CA ARG A 50 15.18 9.26 7.45
C ARG A 50 13.79 9.90 7.35
N ILE A 51 12.90 9.60 8.29
CA ILE A 51 11.66 10.35 8.46
C ILE A 51 12.02 11.72 9.02
N SER A 52 11.71 12.78 8.27
CA SER A 52 11.92 14.16 8.68
C SER A 52 10.70 14.77 9.37
N SER A 53 9.48 14.31 9.01
CA SER A 53 8.25 14.69 9.68
C SER A 53 7.28 13.50 9.70
N GLY A 54 6.72 13.24 10.88
CA GLY A 54 5.75 12.16 11.08
C GLY A 54 4.31 12.65 10.96
N TRP A 55 3.38 11.70 11.13
CA TRP A 55 1.95 11.96 11.25
C TRP A 55 1.63 12.68 12.59
N GLY A 56 0.87 13.78 12.54
CA GLY A 56 0.41 14.48 13.74
C GLY A 56 0.49 16.01 13.67
N TRP A 57 0.16 16.66 14.78
CA TRP A 57 0.25 18.11 14.89
C TRP A 57 1.69 18.58 14.83
N ARG A 58 1.93 19.63 14.03
CA ARG A 58 3.23 20.29 13.90
C ARG A 58 3.05 21.77 13.56
N THR A 59 4.08 22.58 13.76
CA THR A 59 4.16 23.89 13.13
C THR A 59 4.46 23.72 11.65
N GLN A 60 3.62 24.31 10.80
CA GLN A 60 3.77 24.25 9.35
C GLN A 60 5.01 25.05 8.91
N PRO A 61 6.00 24.39 8.24
CA PRO A 61 7.30 25.02 8.05
C PRO A 61 7.35 26.11 6.95
N VAL A 62 6.35 26.21 6.08
CA VAL A 62 6.29 27.20 4.99
C VAL A 62 5.42 28.39 5.34
N LEU A 63 4.18 28.13 5.78
CA LEU A 63 3.17 29.17 6.02
C LEU A 63 3.09 29.58 7.49
N GLY A 64 3.70 28.80 8.39
CA GLY A 64 3.54 28.96 9.84
C GLY A 64 2.19 28.48 10.35
N GLY A 65 2.00 28.56 11.69
CA GLY A 65 0.80 28.08 12.35
C GLY A 65 0.78 26.57 12.60
N ASP A 66 -0.21 26.11 13.35
CA ASP A 66 -0.36 24.70 13.67
C ASP A 66 -1.12 23.98 12.57
N GLU A 67 -0.55 22.86 12.12
CA GLU A 67 -1.08 22.02 11.08
C GLU A 67 -1.07 20.56 11.52
N PHE A 68 -2.11 19.81 11.17
CA PHE A 68 -2.10 18.36 11.32
C PHE A 68 -1.52 17.72 10.07
N HIS A 69 -0.29 17.24 10.16
CA HIS A 69 0.39 16.53 9.07
C HIS A 69 -0.22 15.15 8.84
N GLN A 70 -0.88 14.97 7.70
CA GLN A 70 -1.65 13.77 7.35
C GLN A 70 -0.86 12.81 6.45
N GLY A 71 0.45 12.82 6.56
CA GLY A 71 1.37 11.97 5.80
C GLY A 71 2.69 11.77 6.54
N ILE A 72 3.67 11.26 5.82
CA ILE A 72 5.05 11.09 6.28
C ILE A 72 6.00 11.73 5.29
N ASP A 73 6.93 12.53 5.80
CA ASP A 73 8.01 13.11 5.01
C ASP A 73 9.28 12.27 5.16
N TYR A 74 9.79 11.76 4.03
CA TYR A 74 11.05 11.03 3.96
C TYR A 74 12.14 11.93 3.36
N ALA A 75 13.09 12.38 4.18
CA ALA A 75 14.21 13.20 3.72
C ALA A 75 15.18 12.37 2.87
N ALA A 76 15.38 12.81 1.64
CA ALA A 76 16.32 12.21 0.73
C ALA A 76 16.77 13.24 -0.34
N PRO A 77 17.96 13.11 -0.92
CA PRO A 77 18.43 14.00 -1.99
C PRO A 77 17.50 13.97 -3.20
N THR A 78 17.38 15.12 -3.90
CA THR A 78 16.68 15.18 -5.19
C THR A 78 17.25 14.13 -6.15
N GLY A 79 16.36 13.43 -6.86
CA GLY A 79 16.72 12.36 -7.79
C GLY A 79 16.82 10.97 -7.15
N THR A 80 16.68 10.85 -5.81
CA THR A 80 16.59 9.53 -5.16
C THR A 80 15.35 8.78 -5.67
N PRO A 81 15.46 7.49 -6.07
CA PRO A 81 14.34 6.72 -6.56
C PRO A 81 13.24 6.57 -5.51
N VAL A 82 12.00 6.87 -5.92
CA VAL A 82 10.78 6.61 -5.14
C VAL A 82 10.12 5.36 -5.69
N ARG A 83 9.76 4.43 -4.80
CA ARG A 83 9.23 3.11 -5.14
C ARG A 83 7.77 2.97 -4.76
N ALA A 84 7.01 2.26 -5.59
CA ALA A 84 5.66 1.82 -5.23
C ALA A 84 5.71 0.93 -3.99
N THR A 85 4.91 1.26 -2.98
CA THR A 85 4.91 0.50 -1.72
C THR A 85 4.15 -0.82 -1.82
N MET A 86 3.26 -0.95 -2.80
CA MET A 86 2.42 -2.13 -3.10
C MET A 86 2.14 -2.20 -4.59
N ASP A 87 1.70 -3.38 -5.08
CA ASP A 87 1.20 -3.55 -6.45
C ASP A 87 -0.05 -2.69 -6.66
N GLY A 88 -0.24 -2.15 -7.86
CA GLY A 88 -1.42 -1.38 -8.16
C GLY A 88 -1.46 -0.79 -9.57
N VAL A 89 -2.41 0.12 -9.76
CA VAL A 89 -2.62 0.87 -11.00
C VAL A 89 -2.48 2.36 -10.72
N VAL A 90 -1.76 3.06 -11.56
CA VAL A 90 -1.57 4.51 -11.45
C VAL A 90 -2.88 5.23 -11.81
N ASP A 91 -3.47 5.91 -10.85
CA ASP A 91 -4.68 6.72 -11.04
C ASP A 91 -4.35 8.20 -11.29
N ILE A 92 -3.20 8.66 -10.82
CA ILE A 92 -2.71 10.02 -11.07
C ILE A 92 -1.19 9.97 -11.33
N SER A 93 -0.76 10.66 -12.39
CA SER A 93 0.65 11.02 -12.62
C SER A 93 0.66 12.43 -13.22
N GLY A 94 0.93 13.46 -12.39
CA GLY A 94 0.83 14.84 -12.83
C GLY A 94 1.02 15.85 -11.72
N TRP A 95 0.82 17.14 -12.03
CA TRP A 95 0.84 18.22 -11.06
C TRP A 95 -0.48 18.27 -10.26
N ARG A 96 -0.40 18.40 -8.94
CA ARG A 96 -1.56 18.49 -8.03
C ARG A 96 -1.32 19.50 -6.91
N GLY A 97 -1.63 20.76 -7.17
CA GLY A 97 -1.60 21.84 -6.16
C GLY A 97 -0.34 21.81 -5.29
N GLU A 98 -0.54 21.76 -3.97
CA GLU A 98 0.53 21.73 -2.96
C GLU A 98 1.43 20.49 -3.04
N TYR A 99 0.93 19.34 -3.52
CA TYR A 99 1.75 18.15 -3.74
C TYR A 99 2.84 18.34 -4.81
N GLY A 100 2.71 19.36 -5.67
CA GLY A 100 3.57 19.48 -6.85
C GLY A 100 3.38 18.31 -7.83
N ARG A 101 4.47 17.72 -8.32
CA ARG A 101 4.40 16.48 -9.09
C ARG A 101 4.06 15.32 -8.16
N MET A 102 2.96 14.64 -8.47
CA MET A 102 2.40 13.57 -7.63
C MET A 102 2.06 12.33 -8.47
N VAL A 103 2.32 11.18 -7.89
CA VAL A 103 1.78 9.89 -8.33
C VAL A 103 0.78 9.42 -7.28
N GLU A 104 -0.39 8.95 -7.73
CA GLU A 104 -1.33 8.18 -6.91
C GLU A 104 -1.48 6.79 -7.52
N ILE A 105 -1.38 5.77 -6.66
CA ILE A 105 -1.53 4.38 -7.03
C ILE A 105 -2.73 3.83 -6.28
N ARG A 106 -3.70 3.30 -7.02
CA ARG A 106 -4.82 2.53 -6.48
C ARG A 106 -4.42 1.07 -6.38
N HIS A 107 -4.63 0.52 -5.19
CA HIS A 107 -4.37 -0.88 -4.85
C HIS A 107 -5.66 -1.72 -4.87
N SER A 108 -5.74 -2.81 -4.12
CA SER A 108 -6.97 -3.58 -3.98
C SER A 108 -7.94 -2.93 -2.98
N GLY A 109 -9.24 -3.11 -3.20
CA GLY A 109 -10.27 -2.46 -2.39
C GLY A 109 -10.29 -0.95 -2.59
N GLU A 110 -10.57 -0.18 -1.52
CA GLU A 110 -10.60 1.29 -1.51
C GLU A 110 -9.30 1.87 -0.91
N LEU A 111 -8.18 1.23 -1.21
CA LEU A 111 -6.85 1.61 -0.75
C LEU A 111 -6.08 2.30 -1.87
N SER A 112 -5.51 3.48 -1.58
CA SER A 112 -4.55 4.14 -2.46
C SER A 112 -3.37 4.71 -1.68
N THR A 113 -2.26 4.96 -2.40
CA THR A 113 -1.08 5.64 -1.87
C THR A 113 -0.70 6.81 -2.75
N ARG A 114 -0.23 7.90 -2.11
CA ARG A 114 0.19 9.12 -2.79
C ARG A 114 1.65 9.41 -2.50
N TYR A 115 2.34 9.89 -3.54
CA TYR A 115 3.76 10.22 -3.56
C TYR A 115 3.93 11.62 -4.12
N GLY A 116 4.15 12.60 -3.24
CA GLY A 116 4.22 14.03 -3.57
C GLY A 116 5.64 14.58 -3.64
N HIS A 117 5.75 15.83 -4.07
CA HIS A 117 6.95 16.65 -4.20
C HIS A 117 8.02 16.07 -5.16
N LEU A 118 7.61 15.21 -6.11
CA LEU A 118 8.53 14.54 -7.02
C LEU A 118 9.25 15.54 -7.95
N SER A 119 10.52 15.24 -8.29
CA SER A 119 11.27 15.96 -9.32
C SER A 119 10.90 15.49 -10.72
N ALA A 120 10.63 14.19 -10.89
CA ALA A 120 10.25 13.58 -12.16
C ALA A 120 9.46 12.28 -11.93
N PHE A 121 8.69 11.87 -12.93
CA PHE A 121 8.08 10.54 -12.99
C PHE A 121 9.02 9.57 -13.68
N ALA A 122 8.93 8.26 -13.34
CA ALA A 122 9.60 7.24 -14.15
C ALA A 122 8.91 7.14 -15.53
N ALA A 123 9.68 6.84 -16.56
CA ALA A 123 9.23 6.98 -17.97
C ALA A 123 7.97 6.18 -18.32
N HIS A 124 7.74 5.04 -17.66
CA HIS A 124 6.58 4.17 -17.87
C HIS A 124 5.38 4.52 -16.99
N VAL A 125 5.52 5.45 -16.02
CA VAL A 125 4.48 5.79 -15.03
C VAL A 125 3.56 6.88 -15.59
N ARG A 126 2.37 6.45 -16.02
CA ARG A 126 1.29 7.29 -16.52
C ARG A 126 -0.06 6.72 -16.08
N LEU A 127 -1.12 7.50 -16.19
CA LEU A 127 -2.48 7.06 -15.90
C LEU A 127 -2.76 5.67 -16.52
N GLY A 128 -3.23 4.73 -15.71
CA GLY A 128 -3.55 3.36 -16.10
C GLY A 128 -2.36 2.39 -16.13
N SER A 129 -1.13 2.84 -15.88
CA SER A 129 0.03 1.94 -15.80
C SER A 129 -0.10 0.99 -14.61
N HIS A 130 0.16 -0.30 -14.82
CA HIS A 130 0.36 -1.25 -13.75
C HIS A 130 1.77 -1.11 -13.19
N VAL A 131 1.89 -1.12 -11.87
CA VAL A 131 3.17 -1.06 -11.16
C VAL A 131 3.25 -2.16 -10.11
N HIS A 132 4.43 -2.68 -9.90
CA HIS A 132 4.71 -3.70 -8.89
C HIS A 132 5.33 -3.07 -7.64
N ARG A 133 5.09 -3.70 -6.49
CA ARG A 133 5.76 -3.34 -5.23
C ARG A 133 7.28 -3.28 -5.42
N GLY A 134 7.89 -2.18 -4.99
CA GLY A 134 9.33 -1.93 -5.14
C GLY A 134 9.75 -1.34 -6.47
N GLU A 135 8.86 -1.24 -7.45
CA GLU A 135 9.12 -0.62 -8.74
C GLU A 135 9.32 0.89 -8.61
N THR A 136 10.30 1.46 -9.32
CA THR A 136 10.54 2.91 -9.29
C THR A 136 9.44 3.63 -10.05
N ILE A 137 8.74 4.54 -9.37
CA ILE A 137 7.61 5.30 -9.93
C ILE A 137 7.93 6.77 -10.17
N GLY A 138 9.02 7.27 -9.61
CA GLY A 138 9.45 8.65 -9.73
C GLY A 138 10.70 8.91 -8.91
N TYR A 139 11.02 10.16 -8.74
CA TYR A 139 12.25 10.58 -8.06
C TYR A 139 11.96 11.71 -7.07
N VAL A 140 12.60 11.67 -5.91
CA VAL A 140 12.50 12.71 -4.87
C VAL A 140 12.80 14.08 -5.46
N GLY A 141 12.04 15.07 -5.05
CA GLY A 141 12.21 16.48 -5.43
C GLY A 141 11.81 17.41 -4.30
N SER A 142 11.42 18.63 -4.71
CA SER A 142 10.91 19.69 -3.82
C SER A 142 9.88 20.53 -4.57
N THR A 143 9.01 19.88 -5.36
CA THR A 143 7.98 20.58 -6.14
C THR A 143 6.73 20.81 -5.30
N GLY A 144 5.94 21.86 -5.62
CA GLY A 144 4.77 22.23 -4.83
C GLY A 144 5.13 22.98 -3.54
N LEU A 145 4.35 22.77 -2.48
CA LEU A 145 4.56 23.41 -1.17
C LEU A 145 5.60 22.61 -0.36
N SER A 146 6.87 22.93 -0.55
CA SER A 146 7.99 22.19 0.03
C SER A 146 9.13 23.13 0.40
N THR A 147 9.77 22.90 1.56
CA THR A 147 10.94 23.66 2.03
C THR A 147 12.27 23.10 1.58
N GLY A 148 12.29 21.90 1.03
CA GLY A 148 13.52 21.24 0.60
C GLY A 148 13.28 19.80 0.11
N PRO A 149 14.30 19.11 -0.37
CA PRO A 149 14.15 17.78 -0.96
C PRO A 149 13.64 16.74 0.03
N HIS A 150 12.44 16.19 -0.25
CA HIS A 150 11.85 15.07 0.48
C HIS A 150 10.74 14.41 -0.36
N LEU A 151 10.34 13.21 0.02
CA LEU A 151 9.12 12.59 -0.44
C LEU A 151 8.03 12.83 0.60
N TYR A 152 6.89 13.36 0.19
CA TYR A 152 5.64 13.32 0.96
C TYR A 152 4.85 12.06 0.61
N TYR A 153 4.49 11.25 1.61
CA TYR A 153 3.84 9.96 1.43
C TYR A 153 2.57 9.83 2.27
N GLU A 154 1.48 9.43 1.62
CA GLU A 154 0.18 9.17 2.27
C GLU A 154 -0.34 7.77 1.94
N ILE A 155 -1.12 7.21 2.88
CA ILE A 155 -2.01 6.07 2.65
C ILE A 155 -3.45 6.54 2.82
N TRP A 156 -4.30 6.18 1.87
CA TRP A 156 -5.73 6.44 1.88
C TRP A 156 -6.49 5.13 1.93
N GLU A 157 -7.42 5.00 2.86
CA GLU A 157 -8.30 3.86 3.02
C GLU A 157 -9.74 4.36 3.16
N HIS A 158 -10.65 3.86 2.32
CA HIS A 158 -12.07 4.28 2.28
C HIS A 158 -12.24 5.81 2.21
N GLY A 159 -11.43 6.48 1.39
CA GLY A 159 -11.48 7.94 1.21
C GLY A 159 -10.92 8.77 2.37
N LYS A 160 -10.28 8.14 3.36
CA LYS A 160 -9.66 8.80 4.52
C LYS A 160 -8.17 8.54 4.56
N ARG A 161 -7.39 9.53 4.96
CA ARG A 161 -5.97 9.35 5.25
C ARG A 161 -5.79 8.56 6.54
N ILE A 162 -4.89 7.59 6.53
CA ILE A 162 -4.51 6.80 7.70
C ILE A 162 -3.02 6.96 7.97
N ASN A 163 -2.63 6.81 9.24
CA ASN A 163 -1.23 6.97 9.65
C ASN A 163 -0.34 5.84 9.09
N PRO A 164 0.58 6.11 8.16
CA PRO A 164 1.41 5.06 7.54
C PRO A 164 2.36 4.35 8.52
N LEU A 165 2.66 4.94 9.68
CA LEU A 165 3.60 4.37 10.66
C LEU A 165 2.99 3.23 11.48
N VAL A 166 1.68 3.25 11.68
CA VAL A 166 0.98 2.23 12.47
C VAL A 166 0.34 1.15 11.60
N HIS A 167 0.04 1.45 10.35
CA HIS A 167 -0.56 0.51 9.40
C HIS A 167 0.51 -0.25 8.60
N ARG A 168 1.27 -1.10 9.31
CA ARG A 168 2.30 -1.94 8.68
C ARG A 168 1.74 -3.14 7.94
N ARG A 169 0.53 -3.59 8.30
CA ARG A 169 -0.22 -4.62 7.59
C ARG A 169 -1.63 -4.10 7.35
N LEU A 170 -2.01 -4.03 6.10
CA LEU A 170 -3.33 -3.63 5.66
C LEU A 170 -4.10 -4.87 5.25
N MET A 171 -5.37 -4.96 5.63
CA MET A 171 -6.26 -6.05 5.24
C MET A 171 -7.38 -5.46 4.39
N VAL A 172 -7.33 -5.69 3.10
CA VAL A 172 -8.36 -5.24 2.17
C VAL A 172 -9.26 -6.40 1.76
N THR A 173 -10.56 -6.15 1.65
CA THR A 173 -11.49 -7.18 1.18
C THR A 173 -11.04 -7.68 -0.19
N ALA A 174 -10.86 -8.97 -0.31
CA ALA A 174 -10.43 -9.61 -1.54
C ALA A 174 -11.38 -10.74 -1.93
N HIS A 175 -11.62 -10.85 -3.23
CA HIS A 175 -12.34 -11.97 -3.81
C HIS A 175 -11.37 -12.69 -4.75
N LEU A 176 -11.07 -13.92 -4.43
CA LEU A 176 -10.30 -14.77 -5.33
C LEU A 176 -11.07 -14.89 -6.65
N ASN A 177 -10.41 -14.65 -7.77
CA ASN A 177 -10.98 -14.89 -9.08
C ASN A 177 -11.26 -16.39 -9.30
N SER A 178 -11.95 -16.77 -10.39
CA SER A 178 -12.36 -18.15 -10.64
C SER A 178 -11.19 -19.15 -10.69
N HIS A 179 -10.04 -18.72 -11.19
CA HIS A 179 -8.84 -19.57 -11.26
C HIS A 179 -8.17 -19.72 -9.89
N GLU A 180 -8.02 -18.62 -9.16
CA GLU A 180 -7.47 -18.60 -7.80
C GLU A 180 -8.34 -19.41 -6.84
N ARG A 181 -9.68 -19.29 -6.93
CA ARG A 181 -10.63 -20.10 -6.14
C ARG A 181 -10.45 -21.58 -6.38
N ARG A 182 -10.34 -22.05 -7.63
CA ARG A 182 -10.14 -23.48 -7.93
C ARG A 182 -8.85 -24.00 -7.29
N ARG A 183 -7.77 -23.24 -7.37
CA ARG A 183 -6.48 -23.61 -6.76
C ARG A 183 -6.54 -23.62 -5.24
N PHE A 184 -7.16 -22.62 -4.65
CA PHE A 184 -7.37 -22.54 -3.20
C PHE A 184 -8.18 -23.74 -2.69
N PHE A 185 -9.30 -24.07 -3.32
CA PHE A 185 -10.12 -25.21 -2.88
C PHE A 185 -9.44 -26.56 -3.12
N ALA A 186 -8.72 -26.75 -4.21
CA ALA A 186 -7.91 -27.94 -4.42
C ALA A 186 -6.89 -28.15 -3.30
N TYR A 187 -6.25 -27.06 -2.87
CA TYR A 187 -5.29 -27.09 -1.78
C TYR A 187 -5.92 -27.39 -0.42
N VAL A 188 -7.06 -26.75 -0.10
CA VAL A 188 -7.83 -27.01 1.13
C VAL A 188 -8.27 -28.48 1.20
N SER A 189 -8.77 -29.03 0.07
CA SER A 189 -9.18 -30.45 -0.02
C SER A 189 -8.00 -31.40 0.22
N HIS A 190 -6.83 -31.08 -0.31
CA HIS A 190 -5.62 -31.88 -0.09
C HIS A 190 -5.19 -31.94 1.38
N ILE A 191 -5.30 -30.82 2.09
CA ILE A 191 -4.99 -30.75 3.53
C ILE A 191 -6.03 -31.51 4.35
N ALA A 192 -7.33 -31.34 4.03
CA ALA A 192 -8.39 -32.05 4.72
C ALA A 192 -8.31 -33.58 4.57
N ALA A 193 -7.70 -34.07 3.48
CA ALA A 193 -7.46 -35.48 3.25
C ALA A 193 -6.19 -36.02 3.95
N ALA A 194 -5.31 -35.13 4.39
CA ALA A 194 -4.04 -35.46 5.07
C ALA A 194 -4.12 -35.27 6.61
N SER A 195 -5.27 -34.83 7.13
CA SER A 195 -5.56 -34.61 8.57
C SER A 195 -6.48 -35.69 9.09
#